data_1045cce15d82aafc9774d945137ebf8d
#
_entry.id   1045cce15d82aafc9774d945137ebf8d
#
_cell.length_a   1.000
_cell.length_b   1.000
_cell.length_c   1.000
_cell.angle_alpha   90.00
_cell.angle_beta   90.00
_cell.angle_gamma   90.00
#
_symmetry.space_group_name_H-M   'P 1'
#
loop_
_entity.id
_entity.type
_entity.pdbx_description
1 polymer ?
#
loop_
_entity_poly.entity_id
_entity_poly.type
_entity_poly.pdbx_seq_one_letter_code
_entity_poly.pdbx_strand_id
1 'polypeptide(L)'
;MASINPLSNLSLRLNQSLFGDSQKHHTKKWLGNLQGMSQALWLTSLNAADSGQQNRLKVVVTRDQNQLNQLETELAFCGVDAHVFPDWETLTYDELSPHQDIVSERIHLLTHMPTTGFLLISVQTLMHRVAPASWLIGQHFDISVGDKFDVASQRLQLAKAGYHAVDNVFEPSEFAVRGSVIDLFAIGQPFPVRIDLFDDEIESMRFFNPQTQRSLTQADLDELKDSDPHQYAKFIQQQKHQPSQALGKINSFQILPAREFPLDEGKETFRANFASSFANTSARRFELFNDVMNGI
;
A
#
# COMPACT_ATOMS: atom_id res chain seq x y z
N MET A 1 31.16 18.12 15.33
CA MET A 1 31.87 17.60 14.16
C MET A 1 30.89 16.70 13.41
N ALA A 2 30.34 17.17 12.31
CA ALA A 2 29.45 16.37 11.48
C ALA A 2 30.31 15.29 10.78
N SER A 3 30.00 14.02 11.01
CA SER A 3 30.66 12.91 10.32
C SER A 3 30.26 12.98 8.84
N ILE A 4 31.17 13.39 7.99
CA ILE A 4 30.98 13.38 6.55
C ILE A 4 30.98 11.91 6.13
N ASN A 5 29.82 11.40 5.75
CA ASN A 5 29.70 10.05 5.25
C ASN A 5 30.54 9.93 3.96
N PRO A 6 31.57 9.06 3.91
CA PRO A 6 32.46 8.94 2.75
C PRO A 6 31.71 8.55 1.46
N LEU A 7 30.56 7.91 1.57
CA LEU A 7 29.70 7.54 0.43
C LEU A 7 29.08 8.77 -0.25
N SER A 8 28.79 9.85 0.49
CA SER A 8 28.23 11.08 -0.10
C SER A 8 29.20 11.79 -1.05
N ASN A 9 30.50 11.74 -0.75
CA ASN A 9 31.54 12.31 -1.62
C ASN A 9 31.77 11.48 -2.89
N LEU A 10 31.68 10.16 -2.79
CA LEU A 10 31.78 9.27 -3.94
C LEU A 10 30.59 9.45 -4.89
N SER A 11 29.39 9.57 -4.34
CA SER A 11 28.16 9.79 -5.08
C SER A 11 28.14 11.13 -5.83
N LEU A 12 28.61 12.21 -5.20
CA LEU A 12 28.75 13.51 -5.84
C LEU A 12 29.73 13.49 -7.00
N ARG A 13 30.88 12.80 -6.86
CA ARG A 13 31.90 12.68 -7.93
C ARG A 13 31.37 11.84 -9.10
N LEU A 14 30.67 10.76 -8.84
CA LEU A 14 30.03 9.93 -9.89
C LEU A 14 29.00 10.74 -10.67
N ASN A 15 28.22 11.55 -10.00
CA ASN A 15 27.19 12.37 -10.63
C ASN A 15 27.80 13.48 -11.51
N GLN A 16 28.84 14.19 -11.04
CA GLN A 16 29.54 15.21 -11.81
C GLN A 16 30.24 14.64 -13.03
N SER A 17 30.85 13.45 -12.94
CA SER A 17 31.54 12.81 -14.07
C SER A 17 30.59 12.25 -15.12
N LEU A 18 29.37 11.80 -14.71
CA LEU A 18 28.40 11.16 -15.61
C LEU A 18 27.42 12.15 -16.26
N PHE A 19 27.14 13.27 -15.61
CA PHE A 19 26.03 14.14 -16.04
C PHE A 19 26.43 15.54 -16.51
N GLY A 20 27.62 16.07 -16.19
CA GLY A 20 28.00 17.41 -16.59
C GLY A 20 26.86 18.45 -16.50
N ASP A 21 27.14 19.74 -16.53
CA ASP A 21 26.15 20.83 -16.41
C ASP A 21 25.12 20.88 -17.57
N SER A 22 24.27 19.88 -17.75
CA SER A 22 23.23 19.89 -18.78
C SER A 22 21.84 20.10 -18.17
N GLN A 23 21.49 21.34 -17.92
CA GLN A 23 20.08 21.76 -17.99
C GLN A 23 19.59 21.62 -19.43
N LYS A 24 18.73 20.69 -19.75
CA LYS A 24 17.60 20.78 -20.70
C LYS A 24 17.12 19.43 -21.21
N HIS A 25 15.77 19.23 -21.13
CA HIS A 25 14.93 18.31 -21.89
C HIS A 25 15.21 16.79 -21.76
N HIS A 26 14.15 16.02 -21.62
CA HIS A 26 14.00 14.57 -21.72
C HIS A 26 15.09 13.82 -22.49
N THR A 27 16.29 13.77 -21.97
CA THR A 27 17.42 13.13 -22.62
C THR A 27 17.52 11.70 -22.12
N LYS A 28 17.29 10.75 -23.02
CA LYS A 28 17.57 9.34 -22.78
C LYS A 28 19.08 9.19 -22.57
N LYS A 29 19.48 8.71 -21.38
CA LYS A 29 20.89 8.41 -21.06
C LYS A 29 21.05 6.90 -20.93
N TRP A 30 22.12 6.38 -21.49
CA TRP A 30 22.50 4.99 -21.37
C TRP A 30 23.65 4.87 -20.39
N LEU A 31 23.49 4.02 -19.36
CA LEU A 31 24.54 3.67 -18.41
C LEU A 31 24.85 2.20 -18.60
N GLY A 32 26.06 1.90 -19.02
CA GLY A 32 26.54 0.53 -19.20
C GLY A 32 27.46 0.10 -18.05
N ASN A 33 27.69 -1.22 -17.95
CA ASN A 33 28.65 -1.85 -17.05
C ASN A 33 28.45 -1.58 -15.54
N LEU A 34 27.21 -1.31 -15.11
CA LEU A 34 26.89 -1.26 -13.69
C LEU A 34 26.75 -2.70 -13.17
N GLN A 35 27.73 -3.17 -12.40
CA GLN A 35 27.75 -4.51 -11.81
C GLN A 35 27.68 -4.46 -10.29
N GLY A 36 27.05 -5.46 -9.67
CA GLY A 36 26.85 -5.53 -8.22
C GLY A 36 26.18 -4.25 -7.68
N MET A 37 26.65 -3.76 -6.55
CA MET A 37 26.10 -2.57 -5.88
C MET A 37 26.27 -1.25 -6.63
N SER A 38 26.95 -1.21 -7.79
CA SER A 38 27.19 0.05 -8.51
C SER A 38 25.89 0.71 -8.98
N GLN A 39 24.83 -0.06 -9.20
CA GLN A 39 23.52 0.45 -9.55
C GLN A 39 22.88 1.19 -8.37
N ALA A 40 22.89 0.60 -7.18
CA ALA A 40 22.37 1.22 -5.96
C ALA A 40 23.18 2.49 -5.60
N LEU A 41 24.51 2.45 -5.68
CA LEU A 41 25.37 3.61 -5.45
C LEU A 41 25.08 4.76 -6.43
N TRP A 42 24.85 4.44 -7.69
CA TRP A 42 24.49 5.44 -8.68
C TRP A 42 23.12 6.07 -8.37
N LEU A 43 22.11 5.27 -8.05
CA LEU A 43 20.79 5.77 -7.64
C LEU A 43 20.89 6.66 -6.38
N THR A 44 21.66 6.23 -5.38
CA THR A 44 21.92 7.04 -4.18
C THR A 44 22.51 8.40 -4.53
N SER A 45 23.40 8.46 -5.55
CA SER A 45 23.99 9.72 -6.02
C SER A 45 22.95 10.68 -6.61
N LEU A 46 21.91 10.17 -7.26
CA LEU A 46 20.81 10.98 -7.76
C LEU A 46 20.00 11.63 -6.64
N ASN A 47 19.82 10.91 -5.53
CA ASN A 47 19.11 11.43 -4.38
C ASN A 47 19.89 12.55 -3.67
N ALA A 48 21.22 12.41 -3.58
CA ALA A 48 22.11 13.41 -2.99
C ALA A 48 22.21 14.69 -3.82
N ALA A 49 22.13 14.57 -5.15
CA ALA A 49 22.20 15.72 -6.07
C ALA A 49 20.92 16.57 -6.06
N ASP A 50 19.77 15.98 -5.73
CA ASP A 50 18.49 16.67 -5.70
C ASP A 50 18.22 17.44 -4.38
N SER A 51 19.19 17.59 -3.50
CA SER A 51 19.06 18.31 -2.22
C SER A 51 18.76 19.83 -2.37
N GLY A 52 18.60 20.33 -3.59
CA GLY A 52 18.21 21.69 -3.92
C GLY A 52 17.07 21.74 -4.94
N GLN A 53 15.88 22.07 -4.55
CA GLN A 53 14.72 22.52 -5.35
C GLN A 53 13.94 21.51 -6.22
N GLN A 54 14.39 20.29 -6.52
CA GLN A 54 13.61 19.31 -7.32
C GLN A 54 13.69 17.88 -6.79
N ASN A 55 13.44 17.70 -5.50
CA ASN A 55 13.32 16.35 -4.95
C ASN A 55 12.02 15.72 -5.49
N ARG A 56 12.12 14.97 -6.59
CA ARG A 56 11.00 14.30 -7.25
C ARG A 56 11.06 12.80 -6.99
N LEU A 57 9.90 12.14 -7.05
CA LEU A 57 9.84 10.70 -7.07
C LEU A 57 10.57 10.14 -8.30
N LYS A 58 11.43 9.16 -8.07
CA LYS A 58 12.19 8.44 -9.10
C LYS A 58 11.63 7.02 -9.18
N VAL A 59 11.01 6.69 -10.31
CA VAL A 59 10.50 5.35 -10.55
C VAL A 59 11.61 4.50 -11.14
N VAL A 60 11.95 3.40 -10.48
CA VAL A 60 12.95 2.44 -10.91
C VAL A 60 12.26 1.16 -11.33
N VAL A 61 12.36 0.84 -12.63
CA VAL A 61 11.76 -0.37 -13.19
C VAL A 61 12.81 -1.46 -13.26
N THR A 62 12.57 -2.57 -12.57
CA THR A 62 13.44 -3.74 -12.58
C THR A 62 12.95 -4.79 -13.58
N ARG A 63 13.84 -5.66 -14.03
CA ARG A 63 13.51 -6.75 -14.96
C ARG A 63 12.54 -7.75 -14.35
N ASP A 64 12.75 -8.10 -13.07
CA ASP A 64 12.01 -9.11 -12.33
C ASP A 64 12.01 -8.79 -10.84
N GLN A 65 11.24 -9.56 -10.06
CA GLN A 65 11.12 -9.40 -8.61
C GLN A 65 12.43 -9.67 -7.87
N ASN A 66 13.24 -10.62 -8.34
CA ASN A 66 14.53 -10.93 -7.70
C ASN A 66 15.48 -9.73 -7.77
N GLN A 67 15.56 -9.09 -8.93
CA GLN A 67 16.35 -7.86 -9.09
C GLN A 67 15.78 -6.72 -8.24
N LEU A 68 14.46 -6.63 -8.09
CA LEU A 68 13.82 -5.64 -7.25
C LEU A 68 14.23 -5.81 -5.79
N ASN A 69 14.07 -7.01 -5.23
CA ASN A 69 14.41 -7.32 -3.84
C ASN A 69 15.91 -7.11 -3.54
N GLN A 70 16.76 -7.50 -4.51
CA GLN A 70 18.19 -7.21 -4.40
C GLN A 70 18.47 -5.72 -4.33
N LEU A 71 17.88 -4.93 -5.23
CA LEU A 71 18.12 -3.49 -5.31
C LEU A 71 17.57 -2.75 -4.08
N GLU A 72 16.43 -3.17 -3.55
CA GLU A 72 15.87 -2.67 -2.29
C GLU A 72 16.85 -2.88 -1.14
N THR A 73 17.37 -4.11 -0.99
CA THR A 73 18.38 -4.45 0.03
C THR A 73 19.65 -3.60 -0.13
N GLU A 74 20.12 -3.42 -1.36
CA GLU A 74 21.32 -2.63 -1.67
C GLU A 74 21.10 -1.15 -1.37
N LEU A 75 19.92 -0.58 -1.67
CA LEU A 75 19.57 0.81 -1.35
C LEU A 75 19.46 1.01 0.17
N ALA A 76 18.81 0.09 0.88
CA ALA A 76 18.73 0.11 2.35
C ALA A 76 20.13 0.07 2.97
N PHE A 77 21.05 -0.76 2.47
CA PHE A 77 22.45 -0.77 2.89
C PHE A 77 23.16 0.58 2.65
N CYS A 78 22.80 1.29 1.58
CA CYS A 78 23.28 2.64 1.31
C CYS A 78 22.62 3.74 2.17
N GLY A 79 21.69 3.37 3.05
CA GLY A 79 20.94 4.29 3.91
C GLY A 79 19.86 5.08 3.15
N VAL A 80 19.34 4.50 2.07
CA VAL A 80 18.24 5.07 1.28
C VAL A 80 17.06 4.14 1.32
N ASP A 81 15.98 4.62 1.92
CA ASP A 81 14.70 3.92 1.91
C ASP A 81 14.02 4.07 0.54
N ALA A 82 13.51 2.97 0.02
CA ALA A 82 12.75 2.93 -1.22
C ALA A 82 11.37 2.31 -0.97
N HIS A 83 10.36 2.83 -1.67
CA HIS A 83 9.04 2.22 -1.68
C HIS A 83 8.99 1.14 -2.74
N VAL A 84 8.45 -0.02 -2.40
CA VAL A 84 8.23 -1.13 -3.35
C VAL A 84 6.76 -1.15 -3.72
N PHE A 85 6.46 -1.14 -5.03
CA PHE A 85 5.11 -1.42 -5.49
C PHE A 85 4.97 -2.93 -5.70
N PRO A 86 4.23 -3.65 -4.83
CA PRO A 86 4.23 -5.10 -4.83
C PRO A 86 3.49 -5.68 -6.03
N ASP A 87 3.94 -6.84 -6.51
CA ASP A 87 3.21 -7.65 -7.47
C ASP A 87 2.04 -8.35 -6.79
N TRP A 88 1.06 -8.79 -7.58
CA TRP A 88 -0.08 -9.55 -7.07
C TRP A 88 0.31 -10.93 -6.53
N GLU A 89 1.46 -11.46 -6.94
CA GLU A 89 1.98 -12.81 -6.61
C GLU A 89 1.02 -13.95 -6.98
N THR A 90 -0.01 -13.64 -7.75
CA THR A 90 -0.98 -14.60 -8.28
C THR A 90 -1.04 -14.50 -9.78
N LEU A 91 -1.23 -15.62 -10.44
CA LEU A 91 -1.43 -15.65 -11.88
C LEU A 91 -2.89 -15.25 -12.21
N THR A 92 -3.05 -14.65 -13.38
CA THR A 92 -4.39 -14.41 -13.94
C THR A 92 -5.08 -15.75 -14.12
N TYR A 93 -6.25 -15.94 -13.52
CA TYR A 93 -7.01 -17.19 -13.44
C TYR A 93 -6.58 -18.19 -12.36
N ASP A 94 -5.77 -17.77 -11.40
CA ASP A 94 -5.53 -18.57 -10.21
C ASP A 94 -6.81 -18.66 -9.38
N GLU A 95 -7.05 -19.80 -8.75
CA GLU A 95 -8.16 -19.98 -7.82
C GLU A 95 -7.92 -19.24 -6.48
N LEU A 96 -6.67 -18.83 -6.24
CA LEU A 96 -6.25 -18.13 -5.03
C LEU A 96 -6.37 -16.62 -5.22
N SER A 97 -7.04 -15.96 -4.30
CA SER A 97 -7.01 -14.51 -4.19
C SER A 97 -5.64 -14.02 -3.72
N PRO A 98 -5.17 -12.85 -4.15
CA PRO A 98 -3.96 -12.24 -3.63
C PRO A 98 -4.04 -12.09 -2.10
N HIS A 99 -2.90 -12.23 -1.43
CA HIS A 99 -2.83 -12.02 0.01
C HIS A 99 -3.29 -10.60 0.38
N GLN A 100 -4.07 -10.47 1.46
CA GLN A 100 -4.68 -9.19 1.82
C GLN A 100 -3.64 -8.11 2.14
N ASP A 101 -2.46 -8.50 2.62
CA ASP A 101 -1.36 -7.56 2.87
C ASP A 101 -0.85 -6.93 1.57
N ILE A 102 -0.73 -7.71 0.49
CA ILE A 102 -0.35 -7.22 -0.84
C ILE A 102 -1.39 -6.21 -1.35
N VAL A 103 -2.68 -6.56 -1.25
CA VAL A 103 -3.78 -5.66 -1.63
C VAL A 103 -3.72 -4.37 -0.83
N SER A 104 -3.47 -4.49 0.48
CA SER A 104 -3.34 -3.39 1.42
C SER A 104 -2.21 -2.43 1.03
N GLU A 105 -1.02 -2.97 0.78
CA GLU A 105 0.15 -2.17 0.43
C GLU A 105 -0.02 -1.46 -0.91
N ARG A 106 -0.58 -2.15 -1.91
CA ARG A 106 -0.90 -1.56 -3.22
C ARG A 106 -1.88 -0.40 -3.09
N ILE A 107 -3.00 -0.59 -2.40
CA ILE A 107 -4.00 0.46 -2.18
C ILE A 107 -3.40 1.63 -1.41
N HIS A 108 -2.61 1.34 -0.37
CA HIS A 108 -1.95 2.39 0.39
C HIS A 108 -1.01 3.21 -0.49
N LEU A 109 -0.16 2.59 -1.31
CA LEU A 109 0.73 3.30 -2.23
C LEU A 109 -0.04 4.09 -3.29
N LEU A 110 -1.12 3.54 -3.84
CA LEU A 110 -1.95 4.23 -4.83
C LEU A 110 -2.69 5.45 -4.26
N THR A 111 -3.09 5.40 -2.99
CA THR A 111 -3.79 6.50 -2.32
C THR A 111 -2.83 7.53 -1.71
N HIS A 112 -1.64 7.09 -1.29
CA HIS A 112 -0.60 7.90 -0.65
C HIS A 112 0.72 7.80 -1.41
N MET A 113 0.67 8.05 -2.73
CA MET A 113 1.85 7.98 -3.58
C MET A 113 2.94 8.94 -3.06
N PRO A 114 4.15 8.44 -2.79
CA PRO A 114 5.24 9.31 -2.37
C PRO A 114 5.55 10.34 -3.46
N THR A 115 5.86 11.55 -3.06
CA THR A 115 6.22 12.64 -3.99
C THR A 115 7.73 12.73 -4.21
N THR A 116 8.50 12.07 -3.36
CA THR A 116 9.98 12.11 -3.35
C THR A 116 10.56 10.72 -3.11
N GLY A 117 11.86 10.55 -3.32
CA GLY A 117 12.53 9.28 -3.09
C GLY A 117 12.46 8.30 -4.27
N PHE A 118 12.48 7.02 -4.00
CA PHE A 118 12.44 5.96 -4.99
C PHE A 118 11.19 5.09 -4.86
N LEU A 119 10.59 4.77 -6.01
CA LEU A 119 9.56 3.74 -6.14
C LEU A 119 10.12 2.62 -7.02
N LEU A 120 10.31 1.45 -6.45
CA LEU A 120 10.75 0.26 -7.15
C LEU A 120 9.54 -0.52 -7.65
N ILE A 121 9.57 -0.93 -8.91
CA ILE A 121 8.50 -1.72 -9.52
C ILE A 121 9.09 -2.70 -10.54
N SER A 122 8.61 -3.93 -10.58
CA SER A 122 9.01 -4.85 -11.65
C SER A 122 8.32 -4.49 -12.97
N VAL A 123 8.95 -4.81 -14.11
CA VAL A 123 8.32 -4.59 -15.42
C VAL A 123 7.01 -5.37 -15.54
N GLN A 124 6.91 -6.54 -14.95
CA GLN A 124 5.71 -7.34 -14.94
C GLN A 124 4.57 -6.62 -14.23
N THR A 125 4.81 -6.13 -13.02
CA THR A 125 3.84 -5.35 -12.24
C THR A 125 3.45 -4.05 -12.93
N LEU A 126 4.42 -3.36 -13.57
CA LEU A 126 4.18 -2.11 -14.31
C LEU A 126 3.24 -2.32 -15.52
N MET A 127 3.21 -3.52 -16.08
CA MET A 127 2.31 -3.85 -17.20
C MET A 127 0.87 -4.14 -16.77
N HIS A 128 0.63 -4.35 -15.48
CA HIS A 128 -0.72 -4.55 -14.95
C HIS A 128 -1.46 -3.21 -14.85
N ARG A 129 -2.78 -3.28 -15.06
CA ARG A 129 -3.64 -2.13 -14.82
C ARG A 129 -3.79 -1.90 -13.32
N VAL A 130 -3.82 -0.64 -12.93
CA VAL A 130 -4.09 -0.20 -11.57
C VAL A 130 -5.37 0.62 -11.51
N ALA A 131 -6.03 0.65 -10.36
CA ALA A 131 -7.18 1.51 -10.17
C ALA A 131 -6.77 2.99 -10.20
N PRO A 132 -7.58 3.89 -10.76
CA PRO A 132 -7.33 5.32 -10.67
C PRO A 132 -7.30 5.77 -9.20
N ALA A 133 -6.28 6.54 -8.82
CA ALA A 133 -6.17 7.08 -7.45
C ALA A 133 -7.43 7.87 -7.04
N SER A 134 -8.02 8.63 -7.95
CA SER A 134 -9.26 9.38 -7.70
C SER A 134 -10.44 8.49 -7.31
N TRP A 135 -10.52 7.28 -7.88
CA TRP A 135 -11.55 6.32 -7.50
C TRP A 135 -11.30 5.76 -6.10
N LEU A 136 -10.07 5.32 -5.82
CA LEU A 136 -9.69 4.82 -4.49
C LEU A 136 -9.91 5.87 -3.40
N ILE A 137 -9.50 7.11 -3.65
CA ILE A 137 -9.73 8.25 -2.74
C ILE A 137 -11.23 8.50 -2.54
N GLY A 138 -12.07 8.32 -3.55
CA GLY A 138 -13.52 8.46 -3.43
C GLY A 138 -14.20 7.34 -2.62
N GLN A 139 -13.51 6.24 -2.34
CA GLN A 139 -14.03 5.10 -1.57
C GLN A 139 -13.52 5.07 -0.11
N HIS A 140 -12.58 5.94 0.25
CA HIS A 140 -12.17 6.06 1.65
C HIS A 140 -13.20 6.86 2.45
N PHE A 141 -13.26 6.61 3.73
CA PHE A 141 -14.02 7.41 4.67
C PHE A 141 -13.30 7.51 6.02
N ASP A 142 -13.44 8.67 6.63
CA ASP A 142 -12.85 8.96 7.93
C ASP A 142 -13.92 8.86 9.01
N ILE A 143 -13.55 8.35 10.16
CA ILE A 143 -14.38 8.30 11.37
C ILE A 143 -13.63 8.97 12.52
N SER A 144 -14.38 9.67 13.37
CA SER A 144 -13.82 10.36 14.53
C SER A 144 -14.69 10.12 15.77
N VAL A 145 -14.07 10.20 16.94
CA VAL A 145 -14.82 10.18 18.21
C VAL A 145 -15.79 11.36 18.23
N GLY A 146 -17.04 11.09 18.56
CA GLY A 146 -18.15 12.03 18.50
C GLY A 146 -18.94 12.01 17.19
N ASP A 147 -18.49 11.29 16.17
CA ASP A 147 -19.25 11.15 14.93
C ASP A 147 -20.46 10.22 15.13
N LYS A 148 -21.53 10.52 14.40
CA LYS A 148 -22.68 9.60 14.32
C LYS A 148 -22.35 8.40 13.45
N PHE A 149 -22.63 7.23 13.98
CA PHE A 149 -22.32 5.96 13.36
C PHE A 149 -23.56 5.06 13.26
N ASP A 150 -24.32 5.21 12.18
CA ASP A 150 -25.42 4.28 11.89
C ASP A 150 -24.84 2.91 11.46
N VAL A 151 -24.93 1.94 12.34
CA VAL A 151 -24.38 0.60 12.17
C VAL A 151 -24.87 -0.07 10.89
N ALA A 152 -26.14 0.10 10.52
CA ALA A 152 -26.72 -0.54 9.35
C ALA A 152 -26.13 0.04 8.05
N SER A 153 -26.05 1.36 7.97
CA SER A 153 -25.47 2.06 6.84
C SER A 153 -23.97 1.77 6.69
N GLN A 154 -23.23 1.83 7.80
CA GLN A 154 -21.79 1.57 7.81
C GLN A 154 -21.44 0.12 7.44
N ARG A 155 -22.25 -0.85 7.91
CA ARG A 155 -22.10 -2.24 7.51
C ARG A 155 -22.24 -2.43 6.00
N LEU A 156 -23.21 -1.76 5.40
CA LEU A 156 -23.39 -1.79 3.94
C LEU A 156 -22.21 -1.09 3.21
N GLN A 157 -21.75 0.02 3.74
CA GLN A 157 -20.61 0.76 3.18
C GLN A 157 -19.31 -0.06 3.25
N LEU A 158 -19.02 -0.70 4.38
CA LEU A 158 -17.87 -1.60 4.54
C LEU A 158 -17.95 -2.78 3.57
N ALA A 159 -19.12 -3.41 3.45
CA ALA A 159 -19.31 -4.51 2.50
C ALA A 159 -19.08 -4.06 1.04
N LYS A 160 -19.57 -2.88 0.64
CA LYS A 160 -19.29 -2.29 -0.68
C LYS A 160 -17.80 -1.98 -0.86
N ALA A 161 -17.13 -1.50 0.18
CA ALA A 161 -15.69 -1.26 0.17
C ALA A 161 -14.85 -2.55 0.12
N GLY A 162 -15.48 -3.72 0.24
CA GLY A 162 -14.82 -5.02 0.10
C GLY A 162 -14.48 -5.70 1.42
N TYR A 163 -14.93 -5.16 2.55
CA TYR A 163 -14.74 -5.79 3.85
C TYR A 163 -15.70 -6.97 4.05
N HIS A 164 -15.23 -7.97 4.76
CA HIS A 164 -15.96 -9.19 5.06
C HIS A 164 -16.51 -9.18 6.50
N ALA A 165 -17.80 -9.45 6.66
CA ALA A 165 -18.41 -9.58 7.98
C ALA A 165 -18.08 -10.94 8.59
N VAL A 166 -17.50 -10.94 9.79
CA VAL A 166 -17.09 -12.13 10.56
C VAL A 166 -17.58 -12.04 12.00
N ASP A 167 -17.49 -13.13 12.74
CA ASP A 167 -17.83 -13.13 14.18
C ASP A 167 -16.71 -12.51 15.03
N ASN A 168 -15.47 -12.78 14.69
CA ASN A 168 -14.27 -12.20 15.31
C ASN A 168 -13.27 -11.80 14.24
N VAL A 169 -12.63 -10.69 14.42
CA VAL A 169 -11.68 -10.10 13.49
C VAL A 169 -10.28 -10.62 13.78
N PHE A 170 -9.64 -11.22 12.77
CA PHE A 170 -8.27 -11.75 12.84
C PHE A 170 -7.38 -11.22 11.72
N GLU A 171 -7.94 -10.96 10.54
CA GLU A 171 -7.18 -10.62 9.34
C GLU A 171 -7.61 -9.26 8.76
N PRO A 172 -6.73 -8.55 8.02
CA PRO A 172 -7.10 -7.35 7.30
C PRO A 172 -8.32 -7.56 6.39
N SER A 173 -9.12 -6.52 6.20
CA SER A 173 -10.39 -6.53 5.48
C SER A 173 -11.56 -7.23 6.17
N GLU A 174 -11.44 -7.60 7.43
CA GLU A 174 -12.52 -8.15 8.24
C GLU A 174 -13.15 -7.09 9.14
N PHE A 175 -14.46 -7.24 9.40
CA PHE A 175 -15.15 -6.48 10.43
C PHE A 175 -16.19 -7.34 11.17
N ALA A 176 -16.42 -7.02 12.44
CA ALA A 176 -17.41 -7.67 13.28
C ALA A 176 -18.27 -6.61 13.99
N VAL A 177 -19.58 -6.88 14.10
CA VAL A 177 -20.52 -6.01 14.81
C VAL A 177 -21.16 -6.80 15.93
N ARG A 178 -20.96 -6.36 17.17
CA ARG A 178 -21.44 -7.03 18.39
C ARG A 178 -22.12 -6.02 19.31
N GLY A 179 -23.41 -5.81 19.11
CA GLY A 179 -24.15 -4.80 19.86
C GLY A 179 -23.64 -3.40 19.56
N SER A 180 -23.13 -2.70 20.59
CA SER A 180 -22.55 -1.36 20.48
C SER A 180 -21.02 -1.38 20.20
N VAL A 181 -20.44 -2.55 19.94
CA VAL A 181 -19.01 -2.68 19.66
C VAL A 181 -18.81 -3.12 18.22
N ILE A 182 -17.95 -2.40 17.52
CA ILE A 182 -17.56 -2.72 16.14
C ILE A 182 -16.05 -2.91 16.11
N ASP A 183 -15.63 -4.07 15.66
CA ASP A 183 -14.23 -4.39 15.41
C ASP A 183 -13.98 -4.30 13.91
N LEU A 184 -12.92 -3.64 13.50
CA LEU A 184 -12.54 -3.45 12.10
C LEU A 184 -11.03 -3.61 11.94
N PHE A 185 -10.61 -4.50 11.06
CA PHE A 185 -9.22 -4.60 10.63
C PHE A 185 -9.07 -3.89 9.27
N ALA A 186 -8.77 -2.62 9.35
CA ALA A 186 -8.64 -1.81 8.15
C ALA A 186 -7.36 -2.14 7.38
N ILE A 187 -7.46 -2.04 6.08
CA ILE A 187 -6.33 -2.17 5.15
C ILE A 187 -5.24 -1.17 5.49
N GLY A 188 -3.98 -1.60 5.45
CA GLY A 188 -2.81 -0.77 5.72
C GLY A 188 -2.50 -0.54 7.19
N GLN A 189 -3.24 -1.16 8.09
CA GLN A 189 -3.01 -1.10 9.54
C GLN A 189 -2.40 -2.41 10.06
N PRO A 190 -1.46 -2.34 11.01
CA PRO A 190 -0.90 -3.54 11.62
C PRO A 190 -1.81 -4.17 12.69
N PHE A 191 -2.77 -3.41 13.18
CA PHE A 191 -3.72 -3.85 14.21
C PHE A 191 -5.15 -3.43 13.87
N PRO A 192 -6.14 -4.24 14.24
CA PRO A 192 -7.54 -3.88 14.15
C PRO A 192 -7.93 -2.81 15.18
N VAL A 193 -8.97 -2.06 14.83
CA VAL A 193 -9.56 -1.02 15.69
C VAL A 193 -10.88 -1.51 16.26
N ARG A 194 -11.08 -1.34 17.56
CA ARG A 194 -12.34 -1.50 18.28
C ARG A 194 -12.97 -0.15 18.46
N ILE A 195 -14.20 0.00 18.01
CA ILE A 195 -15.03 1.19 18.07
C ILE A 195 -16.15 0.89 19.07
N ASP A 196 -16.21 1.63 20.16
CA ASP A 196 -17.30 1.55 21.12
C ASP A 196 -18.30 2.66 20.82
N LEU A 197 -19.58 2.31 20.74
CA LEU A 197 -20.67 3.25 20.51
C LEU A 197 -21.48 3.48 21.80
N PHE A 198 -21.86 4.72 22.02
CA PHE A 198 -22.93 5.10 22.93
C PHE A 198 -24.12 5.57 22.10
N ASP A 199 -25.20 4.78 22.10
CA ASP A 199 -26.32 4.90 21.16
C ASP A 199 -25.83 4.84 19.68
N ASP A 200 -25.88 5.96 18.97
CA ASP A 200 -25.46 6.13 17.58
C ASP A 200 -24.19 6.97 17.43
N GLU A 201 -23.46 7.25 18.51
CA GLU A 201 -22.25 8.08 18.51
C GLU A 201 -21.01 7.28 18.89
N ILE A 202 -19.88 7.55 18.23
CA ILE A 202 -18.60 6.92 18.56
C ILE A 202 -18.09 7.51 19.89
N GLU A 203 -18.13 6.72 20.96
CA GLU A 203 -17.65 7.10 22.27
C GLU A 203 -16.13 6.98 22.37
N SER A 204 -15.57 5.89 21.85
CA SER A 204 -14.12 5.67 21.87
C SER A 204 -13.66 4.74 20.78
N MET A 205 -12.39 4.92 20.39
CA MET A 205 -11.71 4.03 19.44
C MET A 205 -10.35 3.63 19.99
N ARG A 206 -9.98 2.35 19.81
CA ARG A 206 -8.68 1.83 20.25
C ARG A 206 -8.23 0.66 19.38
N PHE A 207 -6.93 0.55 19.18
CA PHE A 207 -6.33 -0.64 18.60
C PHE A 207 -6.33 -1.80 19.60
N PHE A 208 -6.42 -3.01 19.08
CA PHE A 208 -6.35 -4.23 19.87
C PHE A 208 -5.56 -5.33 19.16
N ASN A 209 -5.07 -6.29 19.94
CA ASN A 209 -4.36 -7.45 19.39
C ASN A 209 -5.38 -8.46 18.84
N PRO A 210 -5.33 -8.84 17.55
CA PRO A 210 -6.30 -9.72 16.93
C PRO A 210 -6.27 -11.14 17.50
N GLN A 211 -5.13 -11.62 17.97
CA GLN A 211 -4.98 -12.98 18.51
C GLN A 211 -5.57 -13.09 19.93
N THR A 212 -5.29 -12.11 20.77
CA THR A 212 -5.76 -12.11 22.17
C THR A 212 -7.12 -11.42 22.35
N GLN A 213 -7.59 -10.66 21.36
CA GLN A 213 -8.80 -9.83 21.39
C GLN A 213 -8.79 -8.78 22.52
N ARG A 214 -7.62 -8.43 23.05
CA ARG A 214 -7.41 -7.46 24.14
C ARG A 214 -6.75 -6.20 23.62
N SER A 215 -6.90 -5.11 24.36
CA SER A 215 -6.18 -3.84 24.07
C SER A 215 -4.69 -4.07 23.92
N LEU A 216 -4.05 -3.31 23.05
CA LEU A 216 -2.61 -3.41 22.78
C LEU A 216 -1.78 -3.23 24.05
N THR A 217 -0.72 -4.01 24.15
CA THR A 217 0.30 -3.92 25.17
C THR A 217 1.64 -3.49 24.56
N GLN A 218 2.61 -3.14 25.39
CA GLN A 218 3.96 -2.85 24.91
C GLN A 218 4.61 -4.09 24.26
N ALA A 219 4.29 -5.30 24.75
CA ALA A 219 4.79 -6.54 24.16
C ALA A 219 4.33 -6.74 22.70
N ASP A 220 3.07 -6.38 22.39
CA ASP A 220 2.55 -6.45 21.02
C ASP A 220 3.31 -5.50 20.08
N LEU A 221 3.70 -4.32 20.58
CA LEU A 221 4.49 -3.36 19.79
C LEU A 221 5.94 -3.82 19.62
N ASP A 222 6.53 -4.44 20.62
CA ASP A 222 7.88 -4.99 20.54
C ASP A 222 7.92 -6.16 19.55
N GLU A 223 6.90 -7.03 19.55
CA GLU A 223 6.74 -8.10 18.55
C GLU A 223 6.59 -7.54 17.14
N LEU A 224 5.75 -6.51 16.94
CA LEU A 224 5.64 -5.84 15.63
C LEU A 224 6.96 -5.23 15.20
N LYS A 225 7.71 -4.63 16.13
CA LYS A 225 9.01 -4.02 15.82
C LYS A 225 10.04 -5.05 15.35
N ASP A 226 10.01 -6.25 15.93
CA ASP A 226 10.93 -7.33 15.58
C ASP A 226 10.53 -8.02 14.28
N SER A 227 9.23 -8.18 14.01
CA SER A 227 8.70 -8.84 12.82
C SER A 227 8.64 -7.91 11.60
N ASP A 228 8.19 -6.67 11.77
CA ASP A 228 8.09 -5.66 10.71
C ASP A 228 8.45 -4.25 11.22
N PRO A 229 9.75 -3.92 11.21
CA PRO A 229 10.24 -2.60 11.65
C PRO A 229 9.64 -1.42 10.87
N HIS A 230 9.30 -1.63 9.59
CA HIS A 230 8.73 -0.59 8.74
C HIS A 230 7.28 -0.28 9.15
N GLN A 231 6.44 -1.29 9.29
CA GLN A 231 5.07 -1.12 9.80
C GLN A 231 5.06 -0.55 11.23
N TYR A 232 5.99 -0.98 12.09
CA TYR A 232 6.15 -0.41 13.43
C TYR A 232 6.44 1.09 13.38
N ALA A 233 7.42 1.51 12.57
CA ALA A 233 7.77 2.93 12.46
C ALA A 233 6.59 3.78 11.97
N LYS A 234 5.85 3.29 10.97
CA LYS A 234 4.64 3.92 10.44
C LYS A 234 3.54 4.03 11.51
N PHE A 235 3.28 2.95 12.25
CA PHE A 235 2.30 2.93 13.32
C PHE A 235 2.63 3.93 14.43
N ILE A 236 3.89 3.95 14.89
CA ILE A 236 4.35 4.90 15.91
C ILE A 236 4.27 6.35 15.41
N GLN A 237 4.58 6.60 14.14
CA GLN A 237 4.43 7.94 13.56
C GLN A 237 2.96 8.38 13.54
N GLN A 238 2.05 7.50 13.16
CA GLN A 238 0.61 7.76 13.18
C GLN A 238 0.11 8.06 14.60
N GLN A 239 0.58 7.31 15.61
CA GLN A 239 0.25 7.53 17.01
C GLN A 239 0.75 8.89 17.54
N LYS A 240 1.92 9.37 17.11
CA LYS A 240 2.47 10.67 17.53
C LYS A 240 1.63 11.87 17.09
N HIS A 241 0.89 11.74 16.01
CA HIS A 241 0.01 12.80 15.50
C HIS A 241 -1.35 12.83 16.21
N GLN A 242 -1.64 11.84 17.06
CA GLN A 242 -2.87 11.79 17.84
C GLN A 242 -2.54 12.15 19.30
N PRO A 243 -3.16 13.17 19.89
CA PRO A 243 -2.92 13.58 21.27
C PRO A 243 -3.53 12.58 22.26
N SER A 244 -3.22 11.32 22.13
CA SER A 244 -3.78 10.26 22.93
C SER A 244 -2.97 10.03 24.20
N GLN A 245 -3.66 9.81 25.28
CA GLN A 245 -3.14 9.64 26.62
C GLN A 245 -2.84 8.18 26.98
N ALA A 246 -3.25 7.22 26.17
CA ALA A 246 -3.08 5.80 26.42
C ALA A 246 -2.68 5.05 25.16
N LEU A 247 -1.86 4.01 25.33
CA LEU A 247 -1.41 3.15 24.25
C LEU A 247 -2.60 2.61 23.42
N GLY A 248 -2.51 2.81 22.10
CA GLY A 248 -3.50 2.32 21.17
C GLY A 248 -4.79 3.11 21.08
N LYS A 249 -5.07 4.11 21.92
CA LYS A 249 -6.23 4.99 21.76
C LYS A 249 -6.03 5.94 20.59
N ILE A 250 -7.12 6.17 19.83
CA ILE A 250 -7.16 7.07 18.68
C ILE A 250 -8.44 7.91 18.69
N ASN A 251 -8.36 9.12 18.16
CA ASN A 251 -9.51 10.03 18.05
C ASN A 251 -10.08 10.09 16.64
N SER A 252 -9.28 9.77 15.62
CA SER A 252 -9.71 9.71 14.23
C SER A 252 -9.06 8.53 13.53
N PHE A 253 -9.75 7.95 12.57
CA PHE A 253 -9.30 6.78 11.86
C PHE A 253 -9.77 6.81 10.41
N GLN A 254 -8.84 6.58 9.47
CA GLN A 254 -9.13 6.51 8.05
C GLN A 254 -9.33 5.05 7.63
N ILE A 255 -10.41 4.78 6.94
CA ILE A 255 -10.75 3.47 6.40
C ILE A 255 -10.56 3.51 4.88
N LEU A 256 -9.58 2.75 4.39
CA LEU A 256 -9.33 2.56 2.96
C LEU A 256 -10.19 1.42 2.42
N PRO A 257 -10.51 1.41 1.12
CA PRO A 257 -11.22 0.27 0.52
C PRO A 257 -10.37 -1.01 0.60
N ALA A 258 -11.01 -2.15 0.84
CA ALA A 258 -10.36 -3.46 0.91
C ALA A 258 -10.16 -4.12 -0.46
N ARG A 259 -10.46 -3.41 -1.54
CA ARG A 259 -10.33 -3.87 -2.93
C ARG A 259 -9.75 -2.78 -3.80
N GLU A 260 -8.81 -3.15 -4.68
CA GLU A 260 -8.25 -2.22 -5.66
C GLU A 260 -9.25 -1.88 -6.77
N PHE A 261 -10.14 -2.79 -7.13
CA PHE A 261 -11.12 -2.61 -8.22
C PHE A 261 -12.56 -2.80 -7.75
N PRO A 262 -13.52 -1.99 -8.28
CA PRO A 262 -14.94 -2.21 -8.03
C PRO A 262 -15.37 -3.51 -8.71
N LEU A 263 -15.91 -4.47 -7.94
CA LEU A 263 -16.39 -5.72 -8.53
C LEU A 263 -17.77 -5.56 -9.21
N ASP A 264 -18.62 -4.69 -8.72
CA ASP A 264 -19.99 -4.57 -9.18
C ASP A 264 -20.11 -3.65 -10.42
N GLU A 265 -19.58 -2.44 -10.36
CA GLU A 265 -19.59 -1.49 -11.49
C GLU A 265 -18.61 -1.89 -12.59
N GLY A 266 -17.44 -2.44 -12.23
CA GLY A 266 -16.43 -2.90 -13.17
C GLY A 266 -16.86 -4.15 -13.94
N LYS A 267 -17.68 -5.01 -13.34
CA LYS A 267 -18.15 -6.28 -13.92
C LYS A 267 -18.99 -6.05 -15.20
N GLU A 268 -19.92 -5.10 -15.18
CA GLU A 268 -20.73 -4.76 -16.34
C GLU A 268 -19.91 -4.08 -17.44
N THR A 269 -19.06 -3.14 -17.08
CA THR A 269 -18.16 -2.46 -18.03
C THR A 269 -17.18 -3.44 -18.65
N PHE A 270 -16.62 -4.36 -17.85
CA PHE A 270 -15.73 -5.40 -18.37
C PHE A 270 -16.47 -6.36 -19.31
N ARG A 271 -17.68 -6.81 -18.93
CA ARG A 271 -18.53 -7.64 -19.80
C ARG A 271 -18.84 -6.94 -21.15
N ALA A 272 -19.21 -5.66 -21.10
CA ALA A 272 -19.52 -4.89 -22.31
C ALA A 272 -18.28 -4.72 -23.20
N ASN A 273 -17.15 -4.39 -22.64
CA ASN A 273 -15.88 -4.24 -23.37
C ASN A 273 -15.38 -5.57 -23.92
N PHE A 274 -15.50 -6.66 -23.14
CA PHE A 274 -15.14 -8.00 -23.60
C PHE A 274 -16.06 -8.45 -24.75
N ALA A 275 -17.36 -8.29 -24.59
CA ALA A 275 -18.33 -8.62 -25.63
C ALA A 275 -18.08 -7.84 -26.93
N SER A 276 -17.78 -6.53 -26.84
CA SER A 276 -17.46 -5.71 -28.00
C SER A 276 -16.15 -6.10 -28.70
N SER A 277 -15.12 -6.47 -27.89
CA SER A 277 -13.81 -6.86 -28.41
C SER A 277 -13.81 -8.26 -29.06
N PHE A 278 -14.75 -9.13 -28.68
CA PHE A 278 -14.82 -10.52 -29.09
C PHE A 278 -16.14 -10.88 -29.79
N ALA A 279 -16.82 -9.90 -30.35
CA ALA A 279 -18.12 -10.07 -31.03
C ALA A 279 -18.13 -11.18 -32.12
N ASN A 280 -16.95 -11.54 -32.65
CA ASN A 280 -16.78 -12.57 -33.70
C ASN A 280 -16.14 -13.86 -33.20
N THR A 281 -16.00 -14.07 -31.88
CA THR A 281 -15.38 -15.28 -31.32
C THR A 281 -16.41 -16.36 -30.99
N SER A 282 -15.99 -17.64 -31.13
CA SER A 282 -16.86 -18.81 -30.94
C SER A 282 -17.52 -18.83 -29.55
N ALA A 283 -18.75 -19.34 -29.49
CA ALA A 283 -19.55 -19.49 -28.26
C ALA A 283 -18.80 -20.07 -27.07
N ARG A 284 -17.85 -20.99 -27.28
CA ARG A 284 -17.06 -21.64 -26.27
C ARG A 284 -16.16 -20.68 -25.44
N ARG A 285 -15.65 -19.59 -26.05
CA ARG A 285 -14.88 -18.57 -25.31
C ARG A 285 -15.77 -17.68 -24.47
N PHE A 286 -17.02 -17.53 -24.90
CA PHE A 286 -18.04 -16.78 -24.16
C PHE A 286 -18.52 -17.56 -22.92
N GLU A 287 -18.63 -18.88 -23.02
CA GLU A 287 -18.94 -19.78 -21.91
C GLU A 287 -17.84 -19.73 -20.85
N LEU A 288 -16.57 -19.90 -21.25
CA LEU A 288 -15.42 -19.83 -20.33
C LEU A 288 -15.34 -18.47 -19.61
N PHE A 289 -15.63 -17.39 -20.31
CA PHE A 289 -15.69 -16.05 -19.70
C PHE A 289 -16.82 -15.95 -18.67
N ASN A 290 -17.99 -16.48 -18.97
CA ASN A 290 -19.12 -16.48 -18.03
C ASN A 290 -18.83 -17.36 -16.82
N ASP A 291 -18.16 -18.49 -16.98
CA ASP A 291 -17.77 -19.39 -15.88
C ASP A 291 -16.79 -18.68 -14.95
N VAL A 292 -15.76 -18.05 -15.48
CA VAL A 292 -14.79 -17.24 -14.70
C VAL A 292 -15.47 -16.08 -13.97
N MET A 293 -16.44 -15.40 -14.63
CA MET A 293 -17.15 -14.27 -14.02
C MET A 293 -18.19 -14.69 -12.98
N ASN A 294 -18.64 -15.95 -13.01
CA ASN A 294 -19.58 -16.51 -12.04
C ASN A 294 -18.89 -17.30 -10.91
N GLY A 295 -17.53 -17.39 -10.93
CA GLY A 295 -16.76 -18.08 -9.92
C GLY A 295 -16.85 -19.61 -10.01
N ILE A 296 -17.05 -20.14 -11.20
CA ILE A 296 -17.04 -21.59 -11.49
C ILE A 296 -15.72 -21.99 -12.11
#